data_d7f3b2f52ff7551e5c993d40494c6db4
#
_entry.id   d7f3b2f52ff7551e5c993d40494c6db4
#
_cell.length_a   1.000
_cell.length_b   1.000
_cell.length_c   1.000
_cell.angle_alpha   90.00
_cell.angle_beta   90.00
_cell.angle_gamma   90.00
#
_symmetry.space_group_name_H-M   'P 1'
#
loop_
_entity.id
_entity.type
_entity.pdbx_description
1 polymer ?
#
loop_
_entity_poly.entity_id
_entity_poly.type
_entity_poly.pdbx_seq_one_letter_code
_entity_poly.pdbx_strand_id
1 'polypeptide(L)'
;GDWSSDVCSSDLEEVMAKKEEIKAPEVSTPEVNTPEWLEQKMAKMKEAQKIFATYTQEQVDKIFFEAAMAANKARIPLAKMAAEETGMGIVEDKVIKNHYAAEYTYNKYRHLQTCGVLEEDPAYGIKKIAEPVGLVGAIIPTTNPTSTAIFKTLICLKTRNAIIISPHPRAKKCTRAAAMLVAEAAVKAGAPEGIIDCLEEPTVEMSGLIMANADEILATGGPGMVRAAYSSGKPALGVGPGNTPVIMDSSCDIQTAVYSVIHSKTFDNGMICASEQSVTAIADIYDEVRAEFIKRGCHMLNKKELDMVREIILTPAGSVNPKIVGQPAAEIAKLAGFEVPADTKILIGEVTSVDVSEPFAHEKLSPILALYKAKDYETALQMAEQLVSDGGYGHTSSLYINVNEKEKMAEHAARMKTCRILINTPSSHGGIGDLYNFGLAPSLTLGCGSYGGNSVSENVGPKHLLNIKTVAERRENMLWFRTPQKVYFKKGCLPVALDELKNYYDKKKAFIVTDGFLFSSGMTAPITDKLDKMGIQHACFYEVAPDPTLQIARKGLEQLKAFQPDVI
;
A
#
# COMPACT_ATOMS: atom_id res chain seq x y z
N GLY A 1 -17.95 20.88 12.41
CA GLY A 1 -18.78 21.31 11.32
C GLY A 1 -19.13 20.11 10.45
N ASP A 2 -20.39 19.82 10.37
CA ASP A 2 -21.00 18.68 9.67
C ASP A 2 -20.56 18.56 8.21
N TRP A 3 -19.92 17.46 7.90
CA TRP A 3 -19.55 17.07 6.52
C TRP A 3 -20.13 15.69 6.14
N SER A 4 -21.16 15.21 6.79
CA SER A 4 -21.63 13.83 6.61
C SER A 4 -23.02 13.65 5.99
N SER A 5 -23.80 14.70 5.71
CA SER A 5 -25.18 14.51 5.26
C SER A 5 -25.55 15.08 3.89
N ASP A 6 -24.81 16.03 3.32
CA ASP A 6 -25.34 16.77 2.15
C ASP A 6 -24.83 16.29 0.78
N VAL A 7 -23.82 15.42 0.71
CA VAL A 7 -23.27 14.96 -0.58
C VAL A 7 -24.01 13.73 -1.14
N CYS A 8 -24.73 12.98 -0.31
CA CYS A 8 -25.44 11.77 -0.77
C CYS A 8 -26.85 11.98 -1.32
N SER A 9 -27.55 13.07 -0.94
CA SER A 9 -28.96 13.20 -1.32
C SER A 9 -29.20 13.93 -2.63
N SER A 10 -28.40 14.95 -2.95
CA SER A 10 -28.57 15.73 -4.21
C SER A 10 -28.13 14.94 -5.45
N ASP A 11 -27.05 14.14 -5.33
CA ASP A 11 -26.58 13.33 -6.47
C ASP A 11 -27.48 12.13 -6.78
N LEU A 12 -28.22 11.61 -5.78
CA LEU A 12 -29.19 10.52 -5.98
C LEU A 12 -30.43 10.97 -6.73
N GLU A 13 -30.93 12.18 -6.50
CA GLU A 13 -32.12 12.71 -7.18
C GLU A 13 -31.79 13.17 -8.63
N GLU A 14 -30.63 13.73 -8.89
CA GLU A 14 -30.22 14.17 -10.23
C GLU A 14 -29.87 12.99 -11.17
N VAL A 15 -29.36 11.89 -10.62
CA VAL A 15 -29.08 10.64 -11.35
C VAL A 15 -30.37 9.85 -11.64
N MET A 16 -31.41 10.00 -10.80
CA MET A 16 -32.72 9.38 -11.05
C MET A 16 -33.54 10.07 -12.16
N ALA A 17 -33.23 11.32 -12.51
CA ALA A 17 -33.96 12.12 -13.50
C ALA A 17 -33.45 11.98 -14.93
N LYS A 18 -32.23 11.47 -15.17
CA LYS A 18 -31.69 11.14 -16.49
C LYS A 18 -31.66 9.64 -16.68
N LYS A 19 -32.76 9.08 -17.21
CA LYS A 19 -32.84 7.72 -17.76
C LYS A 19 -32.00 7.61 -19.04
N GLU A 20 -30.68 7.58 -18.92
CA GLU A 20 -29.88 6.78 -19.84
C GLU A 20 -29.65 5.43 -19.13
N GLU A 21 -30.40 4.43 -19.55
CA GLU A 21 -30.12 3.04 -19.17
C GLU A 21 -28.72 2.69 -19.64
N ILE A 22 -27.74 2.76 -18.72
CA ILE A 22 -26.46 2.09 -18.93
C ILE A 22 -26.77 0.60 -18.86
N LYS A 23 -27.04 -0.01 -20.00
CA LYS A 23 -27.14 -1.46 -20.13
C LYS A 23 -25.85 -2.07 -19.61
N ALA A 24 -25.96 -3.02 -18.71
CA ALA A 24 -24.86 -3.94 -18.45
C ALA A 24 -24.43 -4.55 -19.80
N PRO A 25 -23.12 -4.72 -20.04
CA PRO A 25 -22.66 -5.30 -21.31
C PRO A 25 -23.39 -6.62 -21.56
N GLU A 26 -23.99 -6.76 -22.76
CA GLU A 26 -24.62 -8.01 -23.17
C GLU A 26 -23.58 -9.13 -23.08
N VAL A 27 -23.90 -10.16 -22.32
CA VAL A 27 -23.07 -11.35 -22.18
C VAL A 27 -23.08 -12.06 -23.53
N SER A 28 -21.96 -11.99 -24.26
CA SER A 28 -21.76 -12.76 -25.49
C SER A 28 -21.96 -14.26 -25.22
N THR A 29 -22.44 -14.99 -26.21
CA THR A 29 -22.59 -16.46 -26.19
C THR A 29 -21.31 -17.12 -25.67
N PRO A 30 -21.40 -18.04 -24.72
CA PRO A 30 -20.23 -18.60 -24.05
C PRO A 30 -19.32 -19.34 -25.05
N GLU A 31 -18.09 -18.88 -25.17
CA GLU A 31 -17.01 -19.71 -25.69
C GLU A 31 -16.76 -20.87 -24.72
N VAL A 32 -16.44 -22.05 -25.26
CA VAL A 32 -16.21 -23.26 -24.45
C VAL A 32 -14.90 -23.06 -23.66
N ASN A 33 -14.97 -22.93 -22.35
CA ASN A 33 -13.81 -22.84 -21.45
C ASN A 33 -13.09 -24.20 -21.37
N THR A 34 -12.15 -24.44 -22.29
CA THR A 34 -11.24 -25.60 -22.21
C THR A 34 -9.85 -25.15 -21.78
N PRO A 35 -9.01 -26.03 -21.24
CA PRO A 35 -7.61 -25.73 -20.95
C PRO A 35 -6.86 -25.14 -22.14
N GLU A 36 -7.01 -25.72 -23.32
CA GLU A 36 -6.35 -25.26 -24.55
C GLU A 36 -6.82 -23.86 -24.99
N TRP A 37 -8.12 -23.58 -24.85
CA TRP A 37 -8.66 -22.26 -25.10
C TRP A 37 -8.04 -21.22 -24.14
N LEU A 38 -7.91 -21.56 -22.85
CA LEU A 38 -7.32 -20.66 -21.87
C LEU A 38 -5.84 -20.37 -22.15
N GLU A 39 -5.08 -21.41 -22.51
CA GLU A 39 -3.66 -21.26 -22.86
C GLU A 39 -3.47 -20.35 -24.09
N GLN A 40 -4.27 -20.56 -25.15
CA GLN A 40 -4.25 -19.72 -26.33
C GLN A 40 -4.65 -18.27 -26.01
N LYS A 41 -5.64 -18.09 -25.15
CA LYS A 41 -6.08 -16.78 -24.69
C LYS A 41 -4.98 -16.06 -23.91
N MET A 42 -4.37 -16.73 -22.94
CA MET A 42 -3.25 -16.16 -22.17
C MET A 42 -2.05 -15.82 -23.06
N ALA A 43 -1.77 -16.63 -24.08
CA ALA A 43 -0.73 -16.32 -25.07
C ALA A 43 -1.05 -15.00 -25.83
N LYS A 44 -2.29 -14.81 -26.30
CA LYS A 44 -2.72 -13.55 -26.95
C LYS A 44 -2.62 -12.37 -25.99
N MET A 45 -2.99 -12.54 -24.71
CA MET A 45 -2.87 -11.50 -23.69
C MET A 45 -1.41 -11.11 -23.44
N LYS A 46 -0.48 -12.07 -23.47
CA LYS A 46 0.96 -11.78 -23.36
C LYS A 46 1.47 -10.97 -24.55
N GLU A 47 0.97 -11.21 -25.75
CA GLU A 47 1.31 -10.37 -26.92
C GLU A 47 0.75 -8.95 -26.77
N ALA A 48 -0.50 -8.78 -26.33
CA ALA A 48 -1.07 -7.48 -26.03
C ALA A 48 -0.26 -6.74 -24.93
N GLN A 49 0.17 -7.47 -23.91
CA GLN A 49 1.01 -6.93 -22.84
C GLN A 49 2.37 -6.43 -23.35
N LYS A 50 3.02 -7.15 -24.27
CA LYS A 50 4.28 -6.70 -24.89
C LYS A 50 4.10 -5.36 -25.63
N ILE A 51 2.98 -5.17 -26.31
CA ILE A 51 2.64 -3.89 -26.94
C ILE A 51 2.46 -2.81 -25.87
N PHE A 52 1.67 -3.11 -24.81
CA PHE A 52 1.41 -2.17 -23.73
C PHE A 52 2.69 -1.78 -22.96
N ALA A 53 3.65 -2.70 -22.83
CA ALA A 53 4.95 -2.43 -22.19
C ALA A 53 5.74 -1.29 -22.85
N THR A 54 5.48 -0.99 -24.12
CA THR A 54 6.15 0.09 -24.88
C THR A 54 5.52 1.46 -24.67
N TYR A 55 4.38 1.56 -23.96
CA TYR A 55 3.65 2.82 -23.80
C TYR A 55 4.37 3.79 -22.88
N THR A 56 4.20 5.08 -23.21
CA THR A 56 4.71 6.19 -22.38
C THR A 56 3.88 6.39 -21.13
N GLN A 57 4.43 7.10 -20.14
CA GLN A 57 3.69 7.44 -18.92
C GLN A 57 2.40 8.20 -19.21
N GLU A 58 2.42 9.13 -20.16
CA GLU A 58 1.25 9.91 -20.56
C GLU A 58 0.12 9.04 -21.13
N GLN A 59 0.47 8.08 -21.99
CA GLN A 59 -0.51 7.12 -22.54
C GLN A 59 -1.11 6.25 -21.42
N VAL A 60 -0.28 5.77 -20.51
CA VAL A 60 -0.71 4.97 -19.37
C VAL A 60 -1.61 5.77 -18.43
N ASP A 61 -1.26 7.02 -18.15
CA ASP A 61 -2.04 7.88 -17.26
C ASP A 61 -3.40 8.22 -17.82
N LYS A 62 -3.51 8.44 -19.14
CA LYS A 62 -4.78 8.61 -19.82
C LYS A 62 -5.66 7.36 -19.71
N ILE A 63 -5.10 6.18 -19.99
CA ILE A 63 -5.82 4.91 -19.88
C ILE A 63 -6.28 4.66 -18.45
N PHE A 64 -5.42 4.91 -17.48
CA PHE A 64 -5.71 4.75 -16.06
C PHE A 64 -6.85 5.67 -15.61
N PHE A 65 -6.86 6.94 -16.06
CA PHE A 65 -7.92 7.89 -15.77
C PHE A 65 -9.27 7.44 -16.32
N GLU A 66 -9.34 7.16 -17.64
CA GLU A 66 -10.59 6.81 -18.29
C GLU A 66 -11.18 5.50 -17.73
N ALA A 67 -10.34 4.52 -17.47
CA ALA A 67 -10.73 3.26 -16.84
C ALA A 67 -11.28 3.46 -15.41
N ALA A 68 -10.60 4.26 -14.60
CA ALA A 68 -11.05 4.57 -13.24
C ALA A 68 -12.37 5.35 -13.22
N MET A 69 -12.53 6.33 -14.12
CA MET A 69 -13.76 7.13 -14.20
C MET A 69 -14.94 6.31 -14.72
N ALA A 70 -14.72 5.40 -15.67
CA ALA A 70 -15.75 4.47 -16.14
C ALA A 70 -16.23 3.54 -15.00
N ALA A 71 -15.30 2.97 -14.25
CA ALA A 71 -15.60 2.13 -13.08
C ALA A 71 -16.38 2.91 -12.01
N ASN A 72 -15.98 4.16 -11.73
CA ASN A 72 -16.67 5.01 -10.77
C ASN A 72 -18.09 5.36 -11.19
N LYS A 73 -18.31 5.66 -12.48
CA LYS A 73 -19.66 5.91 -13.02
C LYS A 73 -20.57 4.69 -12.86
N ALA A 74 -20.03 3.48 -13.00
CA ALA A 74 -20.78 2.23 -12.89
C ALA A 74 -20.86 1.68 -11.45
N ARG A 75 -20.39 2.41 -10.43
CA ARG A 75 -20.32 1.94 -9.04
C ARG A 75 -21.65 1.44 -8.47
N ILE A 76 -22.78 2.11 -8.84
CA ILE A 76 -24.11 1.75 -8.35
C ILE A 76 -24.63 0.47 -9.02
N PRO A 77 -24.74 0.36 -10.38
CA PRO A 77 -25.21 -0.87 -11.00
C PRO A 77 -24.33 -2.08 -10.66
N LEU A 78 -23.03 -1.93 -10.58
CA LEU A 78 -22.12 -3.02 -10.17
C LEU A 78 -22.35 -3.45 -8.72
N ALA A 79 -22.64 -2.53 -7.80
CA ALA A 79 -22.97 -2.84 -6.42
C ALA A 79 -24.29 -3.61 -6.30
N LYS A 80 -25.34 -3.19 -7.01
CA LYS A 80 -26.62 -3.92 -7.07
C LYS A 80 -26.44 -5.34 -7.60
N MET A 81 -25.74 -5.47 -8.74
CA MET A 81 -25.44 -6.77 -9.33
C MET A 81 -24.67 -7.69 -8.39
N ALA A 82 -23.69 -7.15 -7.64
CA ALA A 82 -22.93 -7.93 -6.66
C ALA A 82 -23.78 -8.40 -5.49
N ALA A 83 -24.66 -7.55 -4.95
CA ALA A 83 -25.57 -7.92 -3.87
C ALA A 83 -26.59 -8.97 -4.32
N GLU A 84 -27.19 -8.81 -5.51
CA GLU A 84 -28.15 -9.74 -6.07
C GLU A 84 -27.55 -11.12 -6.37
N GLU A 85 -26.36 -11.15 -7.00
CA GLU A 85 -25.72 -12.42 -7.37
C GLU A 85 -25.19 -13.20 -6.15
N THR A 86 -24.62 -12.50 -5.18
CA THR A 86 -23.98 -13.15 -4.01
C THR A 86 -24.96 -13.40 -2.87
N GLY A 87 -26.05 -12.63 -2.79
CA GLY A 87 -26.97 -12.62 -1.63
C GLY A 87 -26.30 -12.10 -0.36
N MET A 88 -25.22 -11.30 -0.47
CA MET A 88 -24.38 -10.87 0.65
C MET A 88 -24.20 -9.36 0.69
N GLY A 89 -24.19 -8.79 1.89
CA GLY A 89 -23.84 -7.40 2.16
C GLY A 89 -24.95 -6.40 1.86
N ILE A 90 -24.55 -5.15 1.74
CA ILE A 90 -25.43 -3.98 1.62
C ILE A 90 -25.06 -3.22 0.34
N VAL A 91 -26.05 -2.90 -0.50
CA VAL A 91 -25.83 -2.23 -1.79
C VAL A 91 -25.10 -0.90 -1.61
N GLU A 92 -25.52 -0.08 -0.67
CA GLU A 92 -24.94 1.24 -0.37
C GLU A 92 -23.45 1.13 -0.01
N ASP A 93 -23.09 0.17 0.82
CA ASP A 93 -21.70 -0.06 1.22
C ASP A 93 -20.86 -0.62 0.07
N LYS A 94 -21.45 -1.45 -0.80
CA LYS A 94 -20.80 -1.91 -2.02
C LYS A 94 -20.57 -0.77 -3.03
N VAL A 95 -21.46 0.23 -3.07
CA VAL A 95 -21.25 1.46 -3.83
C VAL A 95 -20.03 2.20 -3.30
N ILE A 96 -19.90 2.34 -1.98
CA ILE A 96 -18.73 2.95 -1.34
C ILE A 96 -17.45 2.15 -1.68
N LYS A 97 -17.49 0.82 -1.60
CA LYS A 97 -16.35 -0.04 -1.97
C LYS A 97 -15.93 0.13 -3.43
N ASN A 98 -16.88 0.19 -4.36
CA ASN A 98 -16.59 0.38 -5.78
C ASN A 98 -16.02 1.79 -6.05
N HIS A 99 -16.58 2.82 -5.43
CA HIS A 99 -16.07 4.19 -5.47
C HIS A 99 -14.63 4.25 -4.94
N TYR A 100 -14.39 3.64 -3.79
CA TYR A 100 -13.06 3.55 -3.20
C TYR A 100 -12.07 2.85 -4.13
N ALA A 101 -12.43 1.69 -4.68
CA ALA A 101 -11.58 0.93 -5.59
C ALA A 101 -11.24 1.70 -6.88
N ALA A 102 -12.13 2.57 -7.35
CA ALA A 102 -11.94 3.37 -8.55
C ALA A 102 -11.25 4.71 -8.23
N GLU A 103 -11.92 5.60 -7.52
CA GLU A 103 -11.50 6.99 -7.37
C GLU A 103 -10.38 7.19 -6.36
N TYR A 104 -10.42 6.52 -5.19
CA TYR A 104 -9.31 6.62 -4.23
C TYR A 104 -8.03 6.01 -4.79
N THR A 105 -8.12 4.88 -5.49
CA THR A 105 -6.98 4.27 -6.18
C THR A 105 -6.42 5.22 -7.25
N TYR A 106 -7.28 5.83 -8.07
CA TYR A 106 -6.85 6.81 -9.06
C TYR A 106 -6.16 8.01 -8.39
N ASN A 107 -6.80 8.63 -7.40
CA ASN A 107 -6.27 9.82 -6.72
C ASN A 107 -4.91 9.56 -6.06
N LYS A 108 -4.72 8.38 -5.49
CA LYS A 108 -3.44 7.99 -4.88
C LYS A 108 -2.32 7.83 -5.89
N TYR A 109 -2.62 7.23 -7.04
CA TYR A 109 -1.59 6.78 -7.96
C TYR A 109 -1.51 7.59 -9.26
N ARG A 110 -2.37 8.59 -9.49
CA ARG A 110 -2.37 9.39 -10.73
C ARG A 110 -1.03 10.03 -11.07
N HIS A 111 -0.25 10.44 -10.08
CA HIS A 111 1.07 11.06 -10.25
C HIS A 111 2.23 10.09 -10.04
N LEU A 112 1.95 8.80 -9.77
CA LEU A 112 3.00 7.82 -9.62
C LEU A 112 3.63 7.52 -10.97
N GLN A 113 4.95 7.70 -11.08
CA GLN A 113 5.70 7.26 -12.24
C GLN A 113 5.89 5.75 -12.22
N THR A 114 5.53 5.08 -13.32
CA THR A 114 5.58 3.63 -13.49
C THR A 114 6.21 3.20 -14.82
N CYS A 115 6.69 4.18 -15.61
CA CYS A 115 7.29 3.96 -16.91
C CYS A 115 8.65 4.65 -16.99
N GLY A 116 9.62 3.99 -17.62
CA GLY A 116 10.95 4.56 -17.86
C GLY A 116 11.79 4.69 -16.59
N VAL A 117 12.61 5.73 -16.54
CA VAL A 117 13.52 5.99 -15.42
C VAL A 117 12.73 6.56 -14.24
N LEU A 118 12.70 5.84 -13.12
CA LEU A 118 12.04 6.26 -11.89
C LEU A 118 12.91 7.15 -11.01
N GLU A 119 14.21 6.84 -10.99
CA GLU A 119 15.20 7.49 -10.13
C GLU A 119 16.54 7.51 -10.85
N GLU A 120 17.25 8.61 -10.75
CA GLU A 120 18.61 8.73 -11.26
C GLU A 120 19.48 9.40 -10.21
N ASP A 121 20.60 8.75 -9.87
CA ASP A 121 21.62 9.30 -9.00
C ASP A 121 22.93 9.44 -9.81
N PRO A 122 23.21 10.64 -10.35
CA PRO A 122 24.42 10.89 -11.14
C PRO A 122 25.71 10.75 -10.34
N ALA A 123 25.66 11.00 -9.02
CA ALA A 123 26.85 10.93 -8.17
C ALA A 123 27.34 9.48 -8.03
N TYR A 124 26.40 8.55 -7.85
CA TYR A 124 26.71 7.12 -7.72
C TYR A 124 26.58 6.35 -9.04
N GLY A 125 26.14 7.00 -10.13
CA GLY A 125 25.98 6.37 -11.43
C GLY A 125 24.88 5.31 -11.46
N ILE A 126 23.80 5.53 -10.71
CA ILE A 126 22.69 4.60 -10.59
C ILE A 126 21.45 5.17 -11.29
N LYS A 127 20.79 4.32 -12.09
CA LYS A 127 19.45 4.59 -12.63
C LYS A 127 18.54 3.41 -12.31
N LYS A 128 17.31 3.69 -11.86
CA LYS A 128 16.26 2.69 -11.65
C LYS A 128 15.23 2.82 -12.75
N ILE A 129 14.96 1.74 -13.46
CA ILE A 129 14.04 1.69 -14.60
C ILE A 129 12.88 0.75 -14.25
N ALA A 130 11.65 1.23 -14.44
CA ALA A 130 10.45 0.43 -14.23
C ALA A 130 10.12 -0.41 -15.46
N GLU A 131 9.89 -1.70 -15.24
CA GLU A 131 9.38 -2.64 -16.21
C GLU A 131 8.14 -3.34 -15.69
N PRO A 132 7.12 -3.65 -16.51
CA PRO A 132 5.99 -4.46 -16.09
C PRO A 132 6.44 -5.88 -15.71
N VAL A 133 5.65 -6.55 -14.84
CA VAL A 133 5.89 -7.96 -14.50
C VAL A 133 5.40 -8.91 -15.60
N GLY A 134 4.40 -8.52 -16.38
CA GLY A 134 3.86 -9.30 -17.50
C GLY A 134 2.37 -9.55 -17.41
N LEU A 135 1.94 -10.80 -17.52
CA LEU A 135 0.55 -11.23 -17.36
C LEU A 135 0.30 -11.61 -15.90
N VAL A 136 -0.60 -10.86 -15.25
CA VAL A 136 -1.01 -11.11 -13.86
C VAL A 136 -2.22 -12.05 -13.84
N GLY A 137 -2.12 -13.14 -13.09
CA GLY A 137 -3.24 -14.04 -12.78
C GLY A 137 -3.93 -13.60 -11.49
N ALA A 138 -5.17 -13.15 -11.55
CA ALA A 138 -5.88 -12.62 -10.40
C ALA A 138 -7.00 -13.53 -9.91
N ILE A 139 -6.99 -13.86 -8.63
CA ILE A 139 -8.08 -14.59 -7.96
C ILE A 139 -8.92 -13.58 -7.17
N ILE A 140 -10.23 -13.60 -7.38
CA ILE A 140 -11.19 -12.63 -6.79
C ILE A 140 -12.13 -13.34 -5.81
N PRO A 141 -12.33 -12.80 -4.58
CA PRO A 141 -13.21 -13.39 -3.59
C PRO A 141 -14.68 -13.06 -3.86
N THR A 142 -15.59 -13.82 -3.23
CA THR A 142 -17.03 -13.56 -3.30
C THR A 142 -17.48 -12.38 -2.43
N THR A 143 -16.72 -12.00 -1.39
CA THR A 143 -17.05 -10.95 -0.43
C THR A 143 -16.95 -9.54 -1.02
N ASN A 144 -16.00 -9.31 -1.94
CA ASN A 144 -15.73 -8.00 -2.54
C ASN A 144 -15.49 -8.14 -4.06
N PRO A 145 -16.43 -8.72 -4.82
CA PRO A 145 -16.14 -9.16 -6.18
C PRO A 145 -15.86 -8.01 -7.15
N THR A 146 -16.75 -7.04 -7.21
CA THR A 146 -16.64 -5.91 -8.15
C THR A 146 -15.53 -4.95 -7.77
N SER A 147 -15.44 -4.56 -6.50
CA SER A 147 -14.42 -3.62 -6.03
C SER A 147 -13.00 -4.19 -6.15
N THR A 148 -12.81 -5.48 -5.85
CA THR A 148 -11.49 -6.13 -6.01
C THR A 148 -11.10 -6.26 -7.48
N ALA A 149 -12.05 -6.56 -8.37
CA ALA A 149 -11.80 -6.59 -9.82
C ALA A 149 -11.40 -5.21 -10.34
N ILE A 150 -12.14 -4.15 -9.98
CA ILE A 150 -11.81 -2.76 -10.32
C ILE A 150 -10.40 -2.40 -9.82
N PHE A 151 -10.12 -2.63 -8.56
CA PHE A 151 -8.83 -2.31 -7.96
C PHE A 151 -7.67 -3.00 -8.68
N LYS A 152 -7.76 -4.34 -8.85
CA LYS A 152 -6.67 -5.11 -9.46
C LYS A 152 -6.44 -4.76 -10.92
N THR A 153 -7.51 -4.54 -11.69
CA THR A 153 -7.38 -4.10 -13.09
C THR A 153 -6.72 -2.72 -13.20
N LEU A 154 -7.10 -1.78 -12.34
CA LEU A 154 -6.54 -0.44 -12.36
C LEU A 154 -5.04 -0.42 -12.01
N ILE A 155 -4.60 -1.15 -10.99
CA ILE A 155 -3.17 -1.20 -10.65
C ILE A 155 -2.34 -1.93 -11.73
N CYS A 156 -2.92 -2.92 -12.43
CA CYS A 156 -2.29 -3.56 -13.58
C CYS A 156 -2.17 -2.61 -14.77
N LEU A 157 -3.22 -1.85 -15.10
CA LEU A 157 -3.16 -0.82 -16.15
C LEU A 157 -2.11 0.24 -15.87
N LYS A 158 -2.06 0.76 -14.62
CA LYS A 158 -1.06 1.77 -14.22
C LYS A 158 0.38 1.28 -14.38
N THR A 159 0.61 -0.02 -14.34
CA THR A 159 1.93 -0.64 -14.43
C THR A 159 2.20 -1.37 -15.75
N ARG A 160 1.36 -1.17 -16.77
CA ARG A 160 1.46 -1.77 -18.10
C ARG A 160 1.42 -3.30 -18.10
N ASN A 161 0.75 -3.89 -17.11
CA ASN A 161 0.54 -5.34 -17.03
C ASN A 161 -0.77 -5.74 -17.69
N ALA A 162 -0.80 -6.93 -18.26
CA ALA A 162 -2.05 -7.61 -18.59
C ALA A 162 -2.60 -8.32 -17.33
N ILE A 163 -3.92 -8.53 -17.30
CA ILE A 163 -4.54 -9.25 -16.18
C ILE A 163 -5.64 -10.19 -16.67
N ILE A 164 -5.57 -11.43 -16.22
CA ILE A 164 -6.64 -12.43 -16.37
C ILE A 164 -7.23 -12.76 -15.00
N ILE A 165 -8.55 -12.70 -14.89
CA ILE A 165 -9.26 -12.84 -13.63
C ILE A 165 -9.98 -14.19 -13.58
N SER A 166 -9.74 -14.94 -12.50
CA SER A 166 -10.58 -16.06 -12.07
C SER A 166 -11.51 -15.57 -10.95
N PRO A 167 -12.81 -15.35 -11.25
CA PRO A 167 -13.79 -14.95 -10.24
C PRO A 167 -14.20 -16.14 -9.36
N HIS A 168 -14.74 -15.85 -8.18
CA HIS A 168 -15.41 -16.88 -7.40
C HIS A 168 -16.69 -17.35 -8.12
N PRO A 169 -17.02 -18.66 -8.16
CA PRO A 169 -18.20 -19.18 -8.87
C PRO A 169 -19.54 -18.49 -8.50
N ARG A 170 -19.71 -18.10 -7.23
CA ARG A 170 -20.91 -17.41 -6.75
C ARG A 170 -20.94 -15.90 -7.01
N ALA A 171 -19.92 -15.35 -7.68
CA ALA A 171 -19.81 -13.94 -8.01
C ALA A 171 -19.22 -13.72 -9.42
N LYS A 172 -19.39 -14.71 -10.31
CA LYS A 172 -18.74 -14.72 -11.63
C LYS A 172 -19.28 -13.63 -12.55
N LYS A 173 -20.60 -13.38 -12.54
CA LYS A 173 -21.24 -12.40 -13.40
C LYS A 173 -20.87 -10.97 -13.03
N CYS A 174 -21.01 -10.59 -11.79
CA CYS A 174 -20.69 -9.23 -11.32
C CYS A 174 -19.19 -8.93 -11.40
N THR A 175 -18.32 -9.92 -11.10
CA THR A 175 -16.88 -9.76 -11.25
C THR A 175 -16.49 -9.53 -12.71
N ARG A 176 -17.04 -10.37 -13.64
CA ARG A 176 -16.80 -10.21 -15.07
C ARG A 176 -17.33 -8.88 -15.57
N ALA A 177 -18.54 -8.48 -15.19
CA ALA A 177 -19.10 -7.19 -15.58
C ALA A 177 -18.20 -6.03 -15.17
N ALA A 178 -17.66 -6.05 -13.94
CA ALA A 178 -16.73 -5.03 -13.47
C ALA A 178 -15.42 -5.03 -14.27
N ALA A 179 -14.83 -6.20 -14.50
CA ALA A 179 -13.56 -6.33 -15.22
C ALA A 179 -13.69 -5.90 -16.69
N MET A 180 -14.74 -6.34 -17.38
CA MET A 180 -14.95 -6.05 -18.81
C MET A 180 -15.33 -4.58 -19.04
N LEU A 181 -16.04 -3.94 -18.11
CA LEU A 181 -16.30 -2.51 -18.15
C LEU A 181 -14.98 -1.70 -18.08
N VAL A 182 -14.06 -2.08 -17.21
CA VAL A 182 -12.72 -1.46 -17.14
C VAL A 182 -11.93 -1.75 -18.41
N ALA A 183 -12.00 -2.98 -18.94
CA ALA A 183 -11.33 -3.37 -20.18
C ALA A 183 -11.80 -2.53 -21.38
N GLU A 184 -13.13 -2.38 -21.55
CA GLU A 184 -13.72 -1.58 -22.61
C GLU A 184 -13.29 -0.11 -22.54
N ALA A 185 -13.31 0.47 -21.33
CA ALA A 185 -12.87 1.85 -21.12
C ALA A 185 -11.37 2.02 -21.42
N ALA A 186 -10.55 1.06 -20.98
CA ALA A 186 -9.11 1.08 -21.25
C ALA A 186 -8.80 1.00 -22.75
N VAL A 187 -9.46 0.12 -23.48
CA VAL A 187 -9.30 -0.02 -24.95
C VAL A 187 -9.75 1.25 -25.67
N LYS A 188 -10.90 1.82 -25.31
CA LYS A 188 -11.37 3.11 -25.84
C LYS A 188 -10.37 4.24 -25.59
N ALA A 189 -9.64 4.20 -24.48
CA ALA A 189 -8.60 5.17 -24.15
C ALA A 189 -7.28 4.93 -24.88
N GLY A 190 -7.13 3.78 -25.54
CA GLY A 190 -5.97 3.40 -26.36
C GLY A 190 -5.16 2.20 -25.87
N ALA A 191 -5.62 1.48 -24.84
CA ALA A 191 -4.97 0.23 -24.43
C ALA A 191 -5.11 -0.85 -25.53
N PRO A 192 -4.16 -1.79 -25.64
CA PRO A 192 -4.30 -2.92 -26.55
C PRO A 192 -5.52 -3.79 -26.22
N GLU A 193 -6.21 -4.29 -27.24
CA GLU A 193 -7.27 -5.28 -27.05
C GLU A 193 -6.73 -6.54 -26.35
N GLY A 194 -7.52 -7.11 -25.45
CA GLY A 194 -7.16 -8.32 -24.71
C GLY A 194 -6.21 -8.08 -23.54
N ILE A 195 -5.98 -6.82 -23.13
CA ILE A 195 -5.12 -6.53 -21.97
C ILE A 195 -5.75 -6.92 -20.62
N ILE A 196 -7.08 -7.00 -20.55
CA ILE A 196 -7.86 -7.44 -19.40
C ILE A 196 -8.84 -8.50 -19.86
N ASP A 197 -8.94 -9.60 -19.11
CA ASP A 197 -10.01 -10.59 -19.31
C ASP A 197 -10.42 -11.25 -17.99
N CYS A 198 -11.58 -11.90 -18.00
CA CYS A 198 -12.16 -12.58 -16.87
C CYS A 198 -12.86 -13.87 -17.32
N LEU A 199 -12.60 -14.99 -16.64
CA LEU A 199 -13.28 -16.24 -16.92
C LEU A 199 -14.79 -16.12 -16.76
N GLU A 200 -15.54 -16.73 -17.67
CA GLU A 200 -17.01 -16.81 -17.58
C GLU A 200 -17.43 -17.94 -16.65
N GLU A 201 -16.79 -19.10 -16.80
CA GLU A 201 -17.04 -20.29 -16.01
C GLU A 201 -15.76 -20.70 -15.25
N PRO A 202 -15.56 -20.14 -14.03
CA PRO A 202 -14.39 -20.46 -13.23
C PRO A 202 -14.52 -21.85 -12.62
N THR A 203 -13.45 -22.66 -12.77
CA THR A 203 -13.27 -23.94 -12.09
C THR A 203 -11.96 -23.94 -11.30
N VAL A 204 -11.78 -24.91 -10.41
CA VAL A 204 -10.51 -25.08 -9.69
C VAL A 204 -9.37 -25.36 -10.68
N GLU A 205 -9.65 -26.18 -11.70
CA GLU A 205 -8.68 -26.50 -12.76
C GLU A 205 -8.28 -25.23 -13.55
N MET A 206 -9.24 -24.45 -14.05
CA MET A 206 -8.96 -23.23 -14.78
C MET A 206 -8.21 -22.20 -13.94
N SER A 207 -8.56 -22.08 -12.66
CA SER A 207 -7.82 -21.22 -11.72
C SER A 207 -6.38 -21.72 -11.52
N GLY A 208 -6.18 -23.03 -11.46
CA GLY A 208 -4.86 -23.66 -11.40
C GLY A 208 -4.02 -23.39 -12.65
N LEU A 209 -4.62 -23.48 -13.85
CA LEU A 209 -3.96 -23.15 -15.11
C LEU A 209 -3.57 -21.67 -15.22
N ILE A 210 -4.43 -20.75 -14.76
CA ILE A 210 -4.06 -19.33 -14.66
C ILE A 210 -2.84 -19.17 -13.77
N MET A 211 -2.85 -19.77 -12.57
CA MET A 211 -1.72 -19.67 -11.63
C MET A 211 -0.43 -20.28 -12.20
N ALA A 212 -0.53 -21.36 -12.96
CA ALA A 212 0.63 -22.03 -13.57
C ALA A 212 1.24 -21.24 -14.73
N ASN A 213 0.43 -20.50 -15.50
CA ASN A 213 0.85 -19.85 -16.75
C ASN A 213 1.01 -18.32 -16.66
N ALA A 214 0.53 -17.67 -15.58
CA ALA A 214 0.76 -16.26 -15.32
C ALA A 214 2.24 -15.99 -14.99
N ASP A 215 2.64 -14.73 -15.15
CA ASP A 215 4.00 -14.30 -14.78
C ASP A 215 4.06 -13.88 -13.31
N GLU A 216 2.94 -13.38 -12.76
CA GLU A 216 2.74 -13.11 -11.34
C GLU A 216 1.30 -13.39 -10.93
N ILE A 217 1.06 -13.78 -9.68
CA ILE A 217 -0.26 -14.10 -9.15
C ILE A 217 -0.67 -13.06 -8.09
N LEU A 218 -1.89 -12.55 -8.22
CA LEU A 218 -2.49 -11.62 -7.29
C LEU A 218 -3.74 -12.24 -6.66
N ALA A 219 -3.56 -13.04 -5.58
CA ALA A 219 -4.61 -13.83 -4.99
C ALA A 219 -5.24 -13.15 -3.76
N THR A 220 -6.57 -12.99 -3.78
CA THR A 220 -7.37 -12.61 -2.62
C THR A 220 -8.48 -13.64 -2.45
N GLY A 221 -8.48 -14.37 -1.35
CA GLY A 221 -9.45 -15.44 -1.17
C GLY A 221 -9.23 -16.25 0.10
N GLY A 222 -9.95 -17.35 0.24
CA GLY A 222 -9.80 -18.23 1.38
C GLY A 222 -8.40 -18.91 1.45
N PRO A 223 -8.04 -19.46 2.63
CA PRO A 223 -6.70 -20.01 2.89
C PRO A 223 -6.24 -21.04 1.86
N GLY A 224 -7.16 -21.86 1.32
CA GLY A 224 -6.85 -22.86 0.30
C GLY A 224 -6.37 -22.27 -1.01
N MET A 225 -7.02 -21.20 -1.50
CA MET A 225 -6.63 -20.53 -2.75
C MET A 225 -5.33 -19.75 -2.60
N VAL A 226 -5.11 -19.12 -1.46
CA VAL A 226 -3.85 -18.43 -1.16
C VAL A 226 -2.69 -19.42 -1.10
N ARG A 227 -2.90 -20.58 -0.46
CA ARG A 227 -1.91 -21.65 -0.42
C ARG A 227 -1.62 -22.20 -1.82
N ALA A 228 -2.64 -22.40 -2.66
CA ALA A 228 -2.47 -22.83 -4.05
C ALA A 228 -1.65 -21.80 -4.84
N ALA A 229 -1.90 -20.50 -4.67
CA ALA A 229 -1.13 -19.46 -5.32
C ALA A 229 0.37 -19.51 -4.96
N TYR A 230 0.70 -19.61 -3.68
CA TYR A 230 2.10 -19.74 -3.24
C TYR A 230 2.75 -21.09 -3.63
N SER A 231 1.96 -22.14 -3.81
CA SER A 231 2.46 -23.46 -4.22
C SER A 231 2.55 -23.65 -5.74
N SER A 232 2.15 -22.65 -6.53
CA SER A 232 2.16 -22.75 -8.01
C SER A 232 3.54 -22.68 -8.64
N GLY A 233 4.57 -22.29 -7.87
CA GLY A 233 5.93 -22.07 -8.38
C GLY A 233 6.12 -20.73 -9.10
N LYS A 234 5.12 -19.84 -9.06
CA LYS A 234 5.17 -18.48 -9.62
C LYS A 234 5.29 -17.44 -8.51
N PRO A 235 5.86 -16.26 -8.79
CA PRO A 235 5.75 -15.13 -7.88
C PRO A 235 4.28 -14.87 -7.54
N ALA A 236 3.97 -14.68 -6.26
CA ALA A 236 2.60 -14.53 -5.81
C ALA A 236 2.49 -13.48 -4.70
N LEU A 237 1.47 -12.64 -4.82
CA LEU A 237 1.00 -11.70 -3.81
C LEU A 237 -0.36 -12.21 -3.31
N GLY A 238 -0.31 -13.12 -2.35
CA GLY A 238 -1.50 -13.73 -1.76
C GLY A 238 -1.80 -13.12 -0.40
N VAL A 239 -3.08 -12.94 -0.08
CA VAL A 239 -3.53 -12.45 1.22
C VAL A 239 -4.56 -13.39 1.81
N GLY A 240 -4.34 -13.72 3.08
CA GLY A 240 -5.14 -14.65 3.85
C GLY A 240 -6.29 -13.99 4.63
N PRO A 241 -6.99 -14.78 5.46
CA PRO A 241 -8.05 -14.28 6.34
C PRO A 241 -7.49 -13.36 7.43
N GLY A 242 -8.35 -12.51 7.98
CA GLY A 242 -8.05 -11.66 9.11
C GLY A 242 -8.85 -12.07 10.35
N ASN A 243 -8.25 -11.96 11.53
CA ASN A 243 -8.95 -12.10 12.80
C ASN A 243 -8.58 -10.90 13.69
N THR A 244 -9.07 -9.73 13.31
CA THR A 244 -8.68 -8.45 13.92
C THR A 244 -9.17 -8.33 15.36
N PRO A 245 -8.28 -8.38 16.38
CA PRO A 245 -8.62 -8.07 17.74
C PRO A 245 -8.59 -6.57 17.97
N VAL A 246 -9.47 -6.10 18.86
CA VAL A 246 -9.50 -4.73 19.37
C VAL A 246 -9.21 -4.74 20.86
N ILE A 247 -8.31 -3.89 21.31
CA ILE A 247 -8.12 -3.58 22.75
C ILE A 247 -8.73 -2.20 23.03
N MET A 248 -9.57 -2.11 24.05
CA MET A 248 -10.07 -0.85 24.60
C MET A 248 -9.40 -0.63 25.96
N ASP A 249 -8.38 0.26 25.98
CA ASP A 249 -7.67 0.65 27.21
C ASP A 249 -8.53 1.55 28.10
N SER A 250 -8.32 1.52 29.40
CA SER A 250 -9.06 2.33 30.38
C SER A 250 -9.01 3.84 30.09
N SER A 251 -8.03 4.30 29.35
CA SER A 251 -7.84 5.70 28.97
C SER A 251 -8.53 6.11 27.69
N CYS A 252 -9.21 5.19 26.98
CA CYS A 252 -9.85 5.48 25.71
C CYS A 252 -11.15 6.30 25.87
N ASP A 253 -11.50 7.00 24.80
CA ASP A 253 -12.86 7.56 24.66
C ASP A 253 -13.82 6.41 24.27
N ILE A 254 -14.61 5.94 25.24
CA ILE A 254 -15.49 4.79 25.08
C ILE A 254 -16.55 5.04 24.00
N GLN A 255 -17.11 6.25 23.92
CA GLN A 255 -18.15 6.56 22.94
C GLN A 255 -17.61 6.50 21.52
N THR A 256 -16.44 7.08 21.29
CA THR A 256 -15.74 7.04 20.01
C THR A 256 -15.29 5.63 19.67
N ALA A 257 -14.74 4.87 20.61
CA ALA A 257 -14.28 3.51 20.41
C ALA A 257 -15.42 2.57 19.99
N VAL A 258 -16.52 2.56 20.76
CA VAL A 258 -17.70 1.72 20.47
C VAL A 258 -18.36 2.13 19.16
N TYR A 259 -18.52 3.44 18.90
CA TYR A 259 -19.05 3.91 17.61
C TYR A 259 -18.19 3.43 16.44
N SER A 260 -16.88 3.57 16.55
CA SER A 260 -15.93 3.15 15.51
C SER A 260 -16.01 1.65 15.23
N VAL A 261 -16.08 0.83 16.26
CA VAL A 261 -16.24 -0.63 16.12
C VAL A 261 -17.57 -0.98 15.46
N ILE A 262 -18.68 -0.36 15.87
CA ILE A 262 -19.98 -0.60 15.26
C ILE A 262 -19.96 -0.19 13.79
N HIS A 263 -19.49 1.02 13.48
CA HIS A 263 -19.40 1.53 12.12
C HIS A 263 -18.57 0.60 11.20
N SER A 264 -17.44 0.15 11.70
CA SER A 264 -16.55 -0.77 10.97
C SER A 264 -17.16 -2.17 10.81
N LYS A 265 -17.73 -2.72 11.88
CA LYS A 265 -18.27 -4.09 11.90
C LYS A 265 -19.57 -4.25 11.12
N THR A 266 -20.38 -3.20 10.99
CA THR A 266 -21.59 -3.21 10.19
C THR A 266 -21.38 -2.88 8.72
N PHE A 267 -20.22 -2.30 8.36
CA PHE A 267 -19.91 -1.97 6.99
C PHE A 267 -19.94 -3.21 6.10
N ASP A 268 -20.84 -3.21 5.14
CA ASP A 268 -21.15 -4.33 4.26
C ASP A 268 -21.38 -5.66 5.03
N ASN A 269 -22.07 -5.57 6.17
CA ASN A 269 -22.30 -6.68 7.10
C ASN A 269 -21.00 -7.41 7.53
N GLY A 270 -19.93 -6.67 7.76
CA GLY A 270 -18.67 -7.20 8.28
C GLY A 270 -17.79 -7.93 7.25
N MET A 271 -18.01 -7.71 5.96
CA MET A 271 -17.28 -8.40 4.89
C MET A 271 -15.98 -7.72 4.46
N ILE A 272 -15.32 -6.97 5.31
CA ILE A 272 -13.92 -6.58 5.12
C ILE A 272 -13.05 -7.49 5.98
N CYS A 273 -11.99 -8.08 5.41
CA CYS A 273 -11.08 -8.97 6.14
C CYS A 273 -10.35 -8.28 7.31
N ALA A 274 -10.26 -6.95 7.30
CA ALA A 274 -9.75 -6.16 8.42
C ALA A 274 -10.83 -5.82 9.47
N SER A 275 -12.10 -6.24 9.29
CA SER A 275 -13.18 -5.98 10.24
C SER A 275 -12.89 -6.59 11.59
N GLU A 276 -13.27 -5.90 12.64
CA GLU A 276 -13.13 -6.33 14.02
C GLU A 276 -13.82 -7.67 14.26
N GLN A 277 -13.12 -8.63 14.85
CA GLN A 277 -13.69 -9.94 15.20
C GLN A 277 -13.93 -10.07 16.69
N SER A 278 -13.19 -9.30 17.48
CA SER A 278 -13.30 -9.29 18.93
C SER A 278 -12.97 -7.94 19.52
N VAL A 279 -13.53 -7.64 20.68
CA VAL A 279 -13.19 -6.49 21.53
C VAL A 279 -12.81 -7.02 22.90
N THR A 280 -11.61 -6.65 23.36
CA THR A 280 -11.15 -6.89 24.73
C THR A 280 -11.15 -5.57 25.46
N ALA A 281 -12.10 -5.37 26.35
CA ALA A 281 -12.19 -4.21 27.23
C ALA A 281 -11.52 -4.49 28.58
N ILE A 282 -10.75 -3.52 29.10
CA ILE A 282 -10.19 -3.61 30.44
C ILE A 282 -11.29 -3.56 31.48
N ALA A 283 -11.14 -4.29 32.57
CA ALA A 283 -12.17 -4.51 33.59
C ALA A 283 -12.80 -3.22 34.13
N ASP A 284 -12.01 -2.15 34.25
CA ASP A 284 -12.46 -0.87 34.81
C ASP A 284 -13.51 -0.17 33.93
N ILE A 285 -13.45 -0.38 32.61
CA ILE A 285 -14.36 0.25 31.65
C ILE A 285 -15.34 -0.75 31.01
N TYR A 286 -15.25 -2.03 31.32
CA TYR A 286 -15.99 -3.09 30.66
C TYR A 286 -17.51 -2.85 30.69
N ASP A 287 -18.05 -2.51 31.85
CA ASP A 287 -19.50 -2.33 32.02
C ASP A 287 -20.01 -1.10 31.26
N GLU A 288 -19.20 -0.04 31.16
CA GLU A 288 -19.50 1.14 30.34
C GLU A 288 -19.45 0.82 28.86
N VAL A 289 -18.42 0.11 28.40
CA VAL A 289 -18.30 -0.37 26.99
C VAL A 289 -19.51 -1.22 26.62
N ARG A 290 -19.88 -2.16 27.47
CA ARG A 290 -21.06 -3.02 27.31
C ARG A 290 -22.35 -2.20 27.20
N ALA A 291 -22.55 -1.26 28.10
CA ALA A 291 -23.74 -0.38 28.11
C ALA A 291 -23.79 0.50 26.84
N GLU A 292 -22.66 1.01 26.37
CA GLU A 292 -22.61 1.85 25.17
C GLU A 292 -22.91 1.03 23.90
N PHE A 293 -22.49 -0.23 23.80
CA PHE A 293 -22.88 -1.14 22.71
C PHE A 293 -24.41 -1.35 22.69
N ILE A 294 -25.01 -1.63 23.85
CA ILE A 294 -26.49 -1.82 23.97
C ILE A 294 -27.21 -0.54 23.54
N LYS A 295 -26.81 0.61 24.08
CA LYS A 295 -27.37 1.92 23.77
C LYS A 295 -27.40 2.23 22.27
N ARG A 296 -26.38 1.72 21.53
CA ARG A 296 -26.25 1.92 20.08
C ARG A 296 -26.88 0.82 19.24
N GLY A 297 -27.74 -0.02 19.81
CA GLY A 297 -28.55 -1.02 19.10
C GLY A 297 -27.85 -2.34 18.85
N CYS A 298 -26.81 -2.68 19.61
CA CYS A 298 -26.23 -4.02 19.60
C CYS A 298 -27.01 -4.94 20.56
N HIS A 299 -27.16 -6.22 20.21
CA HIS A 299 -27.78 -7.23 21.02
C HIS A 299 -26.76 -8.05 21.78
N MET A 300 -26.81 -8.01 23.11
CA MET A 300 -25.97 -8.85 23.96
C MET A 300 -26.66 -10.23 24.11
N LEU A 301 -25.98 -11.26 23.61
CA LEU A 301 -26.51 -12.63 23.65
C LEU A 301 -26.62 -13.14 25.09
N ASN A 302 -27.78 -13.63 25.46
CA ASN A 302 -27.90 -14.39 26.70
C ASN A 302 -27.26 -15.78 26.54
N LYS A 303 -27.13 -16.55 27.65
CA LYS A 303 -26.40 -17.83 27.62
C LYS A 303 -26.97 -18.81 26.58
N LYS A 304 -28.28 -18.88 26.42
CA LYS A 304 -28.94 -19.79 25.46
C LYS A 304 -28.65 -19.32 24.01
N GLU A 305 -28.81 -18.04 23.73
CA GLU A 305 -28.56 -17.45 22.42
C GLU A 305 -27.07 -17.57 22.04
N LEU A 306 -26.16 -17.40 23.02
CA LEU A 306 -24.74 -17.57 22.84
C LEU A 306 -24.39 -18.98 22.34
N ASP A 307 -24.96 -20.01 22.99
CA ASP A 307 -24.74 -21.41 22.58
C ASP A 307 -25.33 -21.69 21.20
N MET A 308 -26.52 -21.14 20.89
CA MET A 308 -27.15 -21.27 19.57
C MET A 308 -26.31 -20.61 18.46
N VAL A 309 -25.72 -19.43 18.73
CA VAL A 309 -24.87 -18.75 17.77
C VAL A 309 -23.51 -19.50 17.58
N ARG A 310 -22.94 -20.07 18.66
CA ARG A 310 -21.73 -20.91 18.56
C ARG A 310 -21.87 -22.03 17.53
N GLU A 311 -22.99 -22.70 17.51
CA GLU A 311 -23.25 -23.84 16.61
C GLU A 311 -23.25 -23.46 15.13
N ILE A 312 -23.51 -22.18 14.80
CA ILE A 312 -23.61 -21.70 13.41
C ILE A 312 -22.42 -20.90 12.93
N ILE A 313 -21.46 -20.51 13.78
CA ILE A 313 -20.29 -19.73 13.35
C ILE A 313 -19.40 -20.53 12.43
N LEU A 314 -19.11 -21.77 12.80
CA LEU A 314 -18.23 -22.65 12.03
C LEU A 314 -19.00 -23.81 11.40
N THR A 315 -18.47 -24.30 10.29
CA THR A 315 -18.89 -25.57 9.71
C THR A 315 -18.29 -26.75 10.52
N PRO A 316 -18.81 -27.98 10.37
CA PRO A 316 -18.20 -29.16 10.99
C PRO A 316 -16.74 -29.39 10.61
N ALA A 317 -16.28 -28.80 9.48
CA ALA A 317 -14.90 -28.84 9.04
C ALA A 317 -14.02 -27.72 9.66
N GLY A 318 -14.55 -26.92 10.59
CA GLY A 318 -13.83 -25.83 11.27
C GLY A 318 -13.61 -24.57 10.45
N SER A 319 -14.24 -24.43 9.29
CA SER A 319 -14.22 -23.20 8.49
C SER A 319 -15.43 -22.30 8.78
N VAL A 320 -15.30 -21.01 8.49
CA VAL A 320 -16.43 -20.06 8.61
C VAL A 320 -17.64 -20.56 7.83
N ASN A 321 -18.80 -20.51 8.46
CA ASN A 321 -20.06 -20.95 7.84
C ASN A 321 -20.50 -19.95 6.75
N PRO A 322 -20.57 -20.36 5.48
CA PRO A 322 -20.93 -19.47 4.37
C PRO A 322 -22.34 -18.87 4.50
N LYS A 323 -23.21 -19.44 5.33
CA LYS A 323 -24.59 -18.97 5.52
C LYS A 323 -24.69 -17.70 6.37
N ILE A 324 -23.68 -17.41 7.20
CA ILE A 324 -23.66 -16.18 8.02
C ILE A 324 -22.88 -15.04 7.36
N VAL A 325 -22.03 -15.36 6.37
CA VAL A 325 -21.15 -14.36 5.75
C VAL A 325 -21.97 -13.28 5.06
N GLY A 326 -21.74 -12.02 5.45
CA GLY A 326 -22.41 -10.86 4.87
C GLY A 326 -23.92 -10.76 5.14
N GLN A 327 -24.46 -11.55 6.07
CA GLN A 327 -25.86 -11.47 6.46
C GLN A 327 -26.07 -10.43 7.57
N PRO A 328 -27.22 -9.75 7.63
CA PRO A 328 -27.54 -8.85 8.74
C PRO A 328 -27.72 -9.63 10.05
N ALA A 329 -27.54 -8.96 11.19
CA ALA A 329 -27.61 -9.57 12.51
C ALA A 329 -28.94 -10.28 12.78
N ALA A 330 -30.06 -9.71 12.34
CA ALA A 330 -31.40 -10.31 12.52
C ALA A 330 -31.57 -11.64 11.75
N GLU A 331 -31.03 -11.75 10.52
CA GLU A 331 -31.08 -13.00 9.75
C GLU A 331 -30.16 -14.08 10.36
N ILE A 332 -29.04 -13.67 10.94
CA ILE A 332 -28.14 -14.58 11.65
C ILE A 332 -28.81 -15.11 12.92
N ALA A 333 -29.49 -14.25 13.70
CA ALA A 333 -30.24 -14.65 14.86
C ALA A 333 -31.36 -15.66 14.50
N LYS A 334 -32.10 -15.39 13.43
CA LYS A 334 -33.11 -16.29 12.89
C LYS A 334 -32.52 -17.64 12.45
N LEU A 335 -31.37 -17.62 11.78
CA LEU A 335 -30.65 -18.85 11.41
C LEU A 335 -30.23 -19.65 12.65
N ALA A 336 -29.86 -18.98 13.74
CA ALA A 336 -29.52 -19.61 15.02
C ALA A 336 -30.75 -20.11 15.79
N GLY A 337 -31.98 -19.66 15.45
CA GLY A 337 -33.23 -20.10 16.05
C GLY A 337 -33.82 -19.17 17.11
N PHE A 338 -33.50 -17.87 17.07
CA PHE A 338 -34.12 -16.83 17.91
C PHE A 338 -34.32 -15.55 17.09
N GLU A 339 -35.05 -14.59 17.65
CA GLU A 339 -35.39 -13.34 16.98
C GLU A 339 -34.82 -12.14 17.74
N VAL A 340 -34.38 -11.13 16.98
CA VAL A 340 -33.96 -9.81 17.45
C VAL A 340 -34.62 -8.74 16.58
N PRO A 341 -34.66 -7.46 17.01
CA PRO A 341 -35.15 -6.36 16.18
C PRO A 341 -34.42 -6.31 14.83
N ALA A 342 -35.12 -5.98 13.76
CA ALA A 342 -34.59 -5.97 12.41
C ALA A 342 -33.44 -4.96 12.23
N ASP A 343 -33.38 -3.90 13.03
CA ASP A 343 -32.35 -2.86 13.05
C ASP A 343 -31.19 -3.17 13.99
N THR A 344 -31.14 -4.39 14.58
CA THR A 344 -30.04 -4.85 15.42
C THR A 344 -28.71 -4.74 14.63
N LYS A 345 -27.72 -4.04 15.21
CA LYS A 345 -26.46 -3.75 14.55
C LYS A 345 -25.52 -4.95 14.58
N ILE A 346 -25.28 -5.51 15.75
CA ILE A 346 -24.30 -6.58 15.98
C ILE A 346 -24.86 -7.54 17.04
N LEU A 347 -24.63 -8.84 16.86
CA LEU A 347 -24.81 -9.86 17.88
C LEU A 347 -23.51 -10.00 18.68
N ILE A 348 -23.53 -9.68 19.96
CA ILE A 348 -22.33 -9.67 20.81
C ILE A 348 -22.37 -10.83 21.79
N GLY A 349 -21.38 -11.71 21.70
CA GLY A 349 -21.17 -12.79 22.65
C GLY A 349 -20.15 -12.39 23.72
N GLU A 350 -20.58 -12.40 25.00
CA GLU A 350 -19.65 -12.28 26.13
C GLU A 350 -19.00 -13.64 26.36
N VAL A 351 -17.72 -13.76 26.00
CA VAL A 351 -16.93 -15.00 26.05
C VAL A 351 -15.65 -14.79 26.81
N THR A 352 -15.12 -15.89 27.36
CA THR A 352 -13.90 -15.84 28.22
C THR A 352 -12.70 -16.51 27.57
N SER A 353 -12.93 -17.48 26.69
CA SER A 353 -11.86 -18.21 26.01
C SER A 353 -11.48 -17.54 24.69
N VAL A 354 -10.19 -17.34 24.47
CA VAL A 354 -9.58 -16.91 23.20
C VAL A 354 -9.01 -18.09 22.41
N ASP A 355 -9.17 -19.32 22.89
CA ASP A 355 -8.68 -20.54 22.28
C ASP A 355 -9.46 -20.86 20.99
N VAL A 356 -8.81 -21.52 20.04
CA VAL A 356 -9.41 -21.95 18.76
C VAL A 356 -10.61 -22.88 18.89
N SER A 357 -10.82 -23.49 20.04
CA SER A 357 -12.03 -24.28 20.32
C SER A 357 -13.27 -23.43 20.55
N GLU A 358 -13.12 -22.12 20.82
CA GLU A 358 -14.23 -21.19 20.96
C GLU A 358 -14.58 -20.59 19.59
N PRO A 359 -15.77 -20.87 19.01
CA PRO A 359 -16.14 -20.35 17.70
C PRO A 359 -16.14 -18.81 17.61
N PHE A 360 -16.42 -18.09 18.72
CA PHE A 360 -16.35 -16.63 18.74
C PHE A 360 -14.92 -16.09 18.61
N ALA A 361 -13.89 -16.90 18.84
CA ALA A 361 -12.49 -16.51 18.67
C ALA A 361 -12.03 -16.47 17.19
N HIS A 362 -12.84 -17.01 16.26
CA HIS A 362 -12.52 -17.06 14.84
C HIS A 362 -12.97 -15.83 14.05
N GLU A 363 -12.47 -15.70 12.80
CA GLU A 363 -13.04 -14.79 11.80
C GLU A 363 -14.48 -15.20 11.49
N LYS A 364 -15.36 -14.22 11.35
CA LYS A 364 -16.81 -14.46 11.15
C LYS A 364 -17.38 -13.84 9.89
N LEU A 365 -16.73 -12.78 9.35
CA LEU A 365 -17.16 -12.03 8.16
C LEU A 365 -18.65 -11.66 8.19
N SER A 366 -19.14 -11.29 9.35
CA SER A 366 -20.56 -11.03 9.65
C SER A 366 -20.68 -10.14 10.89
N PRO A 367 -21.82 -9.51 11.18
CA PRO A 367 -22.03 -8.70 12.36
C PRO A 367 -22.20 -9.53 13.65
N ILE A 368 -21.25 -10.43 13.89
CA ILE A 368 -21.06 -11.17 15.14
C ILE A 368 -19.74 -10.72 15.75
N LEU A 369 -19.72 -10.39 17.04
CA LEU A 369 -18.56 -9.88 17.75
C LEU A 369 -18.36 -10.63 19.07
N ALA A 370 -17.12 -11.01 19.38
CA ALA A 370 -16.75 -11.47 20.70
C ALA A 370 -16.45 -10.27 21.60
N LEU A 371 -16.94 -10.28 22.82
CA LEU A 371 -16.61 -9.29 23.86
C LEU A 371 -15.93 -9.99 25.03
N TYR A 372 -14.68 -9.62 25.29
CA TYR A 372 -13.84 -10.14 26.35
C TYR A 372 -13.64 -9.09 27.45
N LYS A 373 -13.55 -9.55 28.70
CA LYS A 373 -13.14 -8.74 29.85
C LYS A 373 -11.73 -9.12 30.27
N ALA A 374 -10.79 -8.19 30.15
CA ALA A 374 -9.42 -8.39 30.61
C ALA A 374 -9.20 -7.72 31.96
N LYS A 375 -8.45 -8.37 32.84
CA LYS A 375 -8.11 -7.84 34.16
C LYS A 375 -7.36 -6.50 34.07
N ASP A 376 -6.42 -6.41 33.15
CA ASP A 376 -5.52 -5.27 32.94
C ASP A 376 -5.05 -5.23 31.48
N TYR A 377 -4.27 -4.21 31.13
CA TYR A 377 -3.76 -4.02 29.77
C TYR A 377 -2.86 -5.19 29.31
N GLU A 378 -2.00 -5.71 30.18
CA GLU A 378 -1.14 -6.85 29.86
C GLU A 378 -1.96 -8.10 29.50
N THR A 379 -2.99 -8.39 30.29
CA THR A 379 -3.91 -9.50 30.00
C THR A 379 -4.62 -9.28 28.65
N ALA A 380 -5.08 -8.05 28.37
CA ALA A 380 -5.73 -7.73 27.10
C ALA A 380 -4.78 -7.94 25.91
N LEU A 381 -3.53 -7.56 26.07
CA LEU A 381 -2.51 -7.72 25.04
C LEU A 381 -2.19 -9.19 24.77
N GLN A 382 -2.05 -10.02 25.82
CA GLN A 382 -1.85 -11.47 25.70
C GLN A 382 -3.03 -12.16 25.00
N MET A 383 -4.27 -11.77 25.32
CA MET A 383 -5.46 -12.28 24.64
C MET A 383 -5.47 -11.91 23.15
N ALA A 384 -5.11 -10.68 22.83
CA ALA A 384 -5.02 -10.22 21.43
C ALA A 384 -3.89 -10.94 20.67
N GLU A 385 -2.74 -11.18 21.28
CA GLU A 385 -1.65 -11.97 20.71
C GLU A 385 -2.10 -13.39 20.37
N GLN A 386 -2.83 -14.04 21.28
CA GLN A 386 -3.37 -15.38 21.06
C GLN A 386 -4.35 -15.40 19.86
N LEU A 387 -5.33 -14.49 19.85
CA LEU A 387 -6.30 -14.38 18.76
C LEU A 387 -5.64 -14.16 17.39
N VAL A 388 -4.58 -13.35 17.34
CA VAL A 388 -3.80 -13.11 16.12
C VAL A 388 -3.04 -14.37 15.70
N SER A 389 -2.36 -15.03 16.64
CA SER A 389 -1.55 -16.21 16.33
C SER A 389 -2.39 -17.38 15.81
N ASP A 390 -3.62 -17.50 16.30
CA ASP A 390 -4.51 -18.61 15.99
C ASP A 390 -5.31 -18.42 14.68
N GLY A 391 -5.55 -17.18 14.24
CA GLY A 391 -6.43 -16.98 13.09
C GLY A 391 -6.16 -15.79 12.19
N GLY A 392 -5.35 -14.81 12.62
CA GLY A 392 -5.16 -13.56 11.87
C GLY A 392 -3.71 -13.13 11.71
N TYR A 393 -2.78 -14.08 11.71
CA TYR A 393 -1.35 -13.81 11.75
C TYR A 393 -0.92 -12.90 10.59
N GLY A 394 -0.34 -11.75 10.94
CA GLY A 394 0.14 -10.75 10.00
C GLY A 394 -0.93 -9.77 9.48
N HIS A 395 -2.23 -9.95 9.78
CA HIS A 395 -3.26 -9.14 9.15
C HIS A 395 -3.40 -7.75 9.80
N THR A 396 -4.24 -7.57 10.77
CA THR A 396 -4.60 -6.26 11.36
C THR A 396 -4.88 -6.39 12.84
N SER A 397 -4.52 -5.39 13.63
CA SER A 397 -4.95 -5.21 15.02
C SER A 397 -5.35 -3.76 15.28
N SER A 398 -6.18 -3.52 16.28
CA SER A 398 -6.65 -2.17 16.64
C SER A 398 -6.55 -1.93 18.14
N LEU A 399 -6.20 -0.70 18.51
CA LEU A 399 -6.09 -0.24 19.89
C LEU A 399 -6.80 1.10 20.05
N TYR A 400 -7.76 1.17 20.96
CA TYR A 400 -8.39 2.41 21.40
C TYR A 400 -7.80 2.82 22.73
N ILE A 401 -7.18 4.01 22.77
CA ILE A 401 -6.35 4.47 23.89
C ILE A 401 -6.19 5.99 23.85
N ASN A 402 -5.90 6.62 24.98
CA ASN A 402 -5.47 8.01 24.97
C ASN A 402 -4.13 8.15 24.22
N VAL A 403 -4.05 9.08 23.28
CA VAL A 403 -2.86 9.30 22.43
C VAL A 403 -1.59 9.69 23.20
N ASN A 404 -1.72 10.03 24.50
CA ASN A 404 -0.59 10.33 25.38
C ASN A 404 0.04 9.07 25.99
N GLU A 405 -0.63 7.91 25.96
CA GLU A 405 -0.14 6.62 26.45
C GLU A 405 0.88 5.99 25.48
N LYS A 406 1.98 6.71 25.21
CA LYS A 406 2.96 6.35 24.17
C LYS A 406 3.66 5.01 24.44
N GLU A 407 3.89 4.68 25.69
CA GLU A 407 4.56 3.43 26.08
C GLU A 407 3.69 2.21 25.75
N LYS A 408 2.40 2.24 26.11
CA LYS A 408 1.46 1.17 25.77
C LYS A 408 1.28 1.03 24.26
N MET A 409 1.22 2.16 23.52
CA MET A 409 1.14 2.12 22.06
C MET A 409 2.40 1.48 21.45
N ALA A 410 3.58 1.82 21.95
CA ALA A 410 4.84 1.23 21.49
C ALA A 410 4.93 -0.26 21.85
N GLU A 411 4.49 -0.66 23.04
CA GLU A 411 4.42 -2.05 23.46
C GLU A 411 3.46 -2.87 22.57
N HIS A 412 2.26 -2.35 22.32
CA HIS A 412 1.31 -2.97 21.38
C HIS A 412 1.95 -3.18 20.01
N ALA A 413 2.60 -2.14 19.49
CA ALA A 413 3.26 -2.20 18.18
C ALA A 413 4.41 -3.22 18.14
N ALA A 414 5.15 -3.38 19.23
CA ALA A 414 6.26 -4.31 19.30
C ALA A 414 5.80 -5.78 19.42
N ARG A 415 4.69 -6.03 20.11
CA ARG A 415 4.23 -7.39 20.42
C ARG A 415 3.27 -7.95 19.37
N MET A 416 2.36 -7.13 18.83
CA MET A 416 1.38 -7.59 17.87
C MET A 416 2.01 -8.02 16.54
N LYS A 417 1.84 -9.29 16.19
CA LYS A 417 2.33 -9.86 14.93
C LYS A 417 1.36 -9.58 13.78
N THR A 418 1.08 -8.29 13.55
CA THR A 418 0.22 -7.79 12.47
C THR A 418 0.95 -6.70 11.68
N CYS A 419 0.69 -6.65 10.37
CA CYS A 419 1.32 -5.66 9.49
C CYS A 419 0.60 -4.31 9.51
N ARG A 420 -0.63 -4.27 10.03
CA ARG A 420 -1.42 -3.03 10.21
C ARG A 420 -1.86 -2.93 11.65
N ILE A 421 -1.42 -1.88 12.31
CA ILE A 421 -1.80 -1.53 13.68
C ILE A 421 -2.53 -0.20 13.62
N LEU A 422 -3.81 -0.21 13.98
CA LEU A 422 -4.69 0.94 13.87
C LEU A 422 -4.96 1.51 15.27
N ILE A 423 -4.68 2.77 15.47
CA ILE A 423 -4.91 3.46 16.73
C ILE A 423 -6.13 4.37 16.59
N ASN A 424 -7.13 4.18 17.46
CA ASN A 424 -8.36 4.96 17.50
C ASN A 424 -9.07 5.08 16.14
N THR A 425 -9.05 3.99 15.36
CA THR A 425 -9.53 3.99 13.98
C THR A 425 -10.37 2.76 13.70
N PRO A 426 -11.54 2.89 13.03
CA PRO A 426 -12.35 1.76 12.57
C PRO A 426 -11.55 0.85 11.65
N SER A 427 -11.45 -0.45 11.97
CA SER A 427 -10.49 -1.35 11.30
C SER A 427 -10.82 -1.62 9.85
N SER A 428 -12.10 -1.78 9.48
CA SER A 428 -12.48 -2.02 8.09
C SER A 428 -12.05 -0.89 7.17
N HIS A 429 -12.33 0.35 7.56
CA HIS A 429 -12.03 1.55 6.78
C HIS A 429 -10.55 1.90 6.85
N GLY A 430 -9.96 1.83 8.04
CA GLY A 430 -8.54 2.13 8.24
C GLY A 430 -7.62 1.11 7.57
N GLY A 431 -7.94 -0.18 7.65
CA GLY A 431 -7.12 -1.25 7.10
C GLY A 431 -6.97 -1.21 5.58
N ILE A 432 -8.04 -0.85 4.85
CA ILE A 432 -7.95 -0.69 3.39
C ILE A 432 -7.18 0.56 2.97
N GLY A 433 -6.96 1.52 3.88
CA GLY A 433 -6.10 2.69 3.70
C GLY A 433 -6.80 3.95 3.20
N ASP A 434 -6.20 5.08 3.50
CA ASP A 434 -6.49 6.43 2.97
C ASP A 434 -7.90 7.04 3.24
N LEU A 435 -8.75 6.39 4.02
CA LEU A 435 -10.07 6.95 4.37
C LEU A 435 -10.04 7.91 5.57
N TYR A 436 -8.96 7.92 6.36
CA TYR A 436 -8.80 8.74 7.58
C TYR A 436 -7.54 9.61 7.55
N ASN A 437 -7.13 10.08 6.37
CA ASN A 437 -5.99 11.00 6.17
C ASN A 437 -4.64 10.52 6.71
N PHE A 438 -4.42 9.21 6.87
CA PHE A 438 -3.10 8.67 7.13
C PHE A 438 -2.53 8.04 5.85
N GLY A 439 -1.20 8.05 5.72
CA GLY A 439 -0.51 7.68 4.50
C GLY A 439 -0.54 6.20 4.09
N LEU A 440 -1.41 5.37 4.69
CA LEU A 440 -1.57 3.97 4.30
C LEU A 440 -2.19 3.89 2.90
N ALA A 441 -1.54 3.17 2.00
CA ALA A 441 -1.96 3.09 0.61
C ALA A 441 -3.34 2.41 0.47
N PRO A 442 -4.25 2.95 -0.38
CA PRO A 442 -5.51 2.30 -0.66
C PRO A 442 -5.29 0.95 -1.34
N SER A 443 -5.91 -0.10 -0.80
CA SER A 443 -5.80 -1.45 -1.34
C SER A 443 -6.97 -2.34 -0.93
N LEU A 444 -7.31 -3.26 -1.81
CA LEU A 444 -8.18 -4.40 -1.54
C LEU A 444 -7.41 -5.73 -1.52
N THR A 445 -6.08 -5.66 -1.34
CA THR A 445 -5.18 -6.79 -1.18
C THR A 445 -4.21 -6.46 -0.05
N LEU A 446 -4.53 -6.92 1.16
CA LEU A 446 -3.90 -6.52 2.40
C LEU A 446 -2.82 -7.52 2.82
N GLY A 447 -1.56 -7.31 2.40
CA GLY A 447 -0.45 -8.21 2.68
C GLY A 447 -0.23 -8.44 4.18
N CYS A 448 0.06 -9.68 4.56
CA CYS A 448 0.24 -10.11 5.95
C CYS A 448 1.70 -10.43 6.30
N GLY A 449 2.63 -10.14 5.41
CA GLY A 449 4.06 -10.36 5.60
C GLY A 449 4.41 -11.83 5.87
N SER A 450 5.63 -12.07 6.26
CA SER A 450 6.10 -13.41 6.64
C SER A 450 5.33 -14.01 7.81
N TYR A 451 4.77 -13.18 8.69
CA TYR A 451 3.87 -13.64 9.75
C TYR A 451 2.70 -14.45 9.20
N GLY A 452 2.01 -13.93 8.19
CA GLY A 452 0.88 -14.59 7.53
C GLY A 452 1.29 -15.48 6.35
N GLY A 453 2.58 -15.79 6.18
CA GLY A 453 3.09 -16.57 5.05
C GLY A 453 2.94 -15.86 3.71
N ASN A 454 2.98 -14.51 3.70
CA ASN A 454 2.83 -13.70 2.51
C ASN A 454 4.16 -13.07 2.06
N SER A 455 4.27 -12.77 0.77
CA SER A 455 5.45 -12.11 0.18
C SER A 455 5.53 -10.61 0.48
N VAL A 456 4.44 -9.98 0.90
CA VAL A 456 4.36 -8.55 1.19
C VAL A 456 3.73 -8.31 2.56
N SER A 457 4.25 -7.30 3.27
CA SER A 457 3.79 -6.88 4.61
C SER A 457 2.99 -5.58 4.61
N GLU A 458 2.61 -5.08 3.44
CA GLU A 458 1.90 -3.82 3.30
C GLU A 458 0.71 -3.95 2.36
N ASN A 459 -0.07 -2.88 2.23
CA ASN A 459 -1.15 -2.79 1.28
C ASN A 459 -0.59 -2.86 -0.15
N VAL A 460 -1.01 -3.87 -0.92
CA VAL A 460 -0.54 -4.08 -2.29
C VAL A 460 -1.00 -2.94 -3.18
N GLY A 461 -0.10 -2.42 -4.00
CA GLY A 461 -0.37 -1.35 -4.96
C GLY A 461 0.56 -1.47 -6.18
N PRO A 462 0.58 -0.48 -7.09
CA PRO A 462 1.32 -0.52 -8.34
C PRO A 462 2.80 -0.87 -8.19
N LYS A 463 3.47 -0.41 -7.14
CA LYS A 463 4.90 -0.69 -6.93
C LYS A 463 5.26 -2.17 -6.84
N HIS A 464 4.29 -3.01 -6.44
CA HIS A 464 4.48 -4.46 -6.32
C HIS A 464 4.32 -5.20 -7.64
N LEU A 465 3.83 -4.52 -8.67
CA LEU A 465 3.63 -5.05 -10.02
C LEU A 465 4.63 -4.47 -11.03
N LEU A 466 5.81 -4.12 -10.54
CA LEU A 466 6.92 -3.60 -11.33
C LEU A 466 8.20 -4.37 -11.04
N ASN A 467 8.91 -4.75 -12.09
CA ASN A 467 10.31 -5.12 -12.02
C ASN A 467 11.16 -3.84 -12.06
N ILE A 468 12.04 -3.66 -11.11
CA ILE A 468 12.96 -2.53 -11.06
C ILE A 468 14.32 -2.97 -11.56
N LYS A 469 14.71 -2.52 -12.76
CA LYS A 469 16.05 -2.71 -13.30
C LYS A 469 16.98 -1.62 -12.77
N THR A 470 18.11 -2.02 -12.23
CA THR A 470 19.16 -1.09 -11.82
C THR A 470 20.27 -1.08 -12.87
N VAL A 471 20.50 0.07 -13.48
CA VAL A 471 21.68 0.33 -14.30
C VAL A 471 22.72 0.97 -13.41
N ALA A 472 23.89 0.34 -13.33
CA ALA A 472 25.01 0.84 -12.54
C ALA A 472 26.17 1.17 -13.50
N GLU A 473 26.55 2.43 -13.54
CA GLU A 473 27.66 2.93 -14.34
C GLU A 473 28.88 3.18 -13.45
N ARG A 474 30.04 2.65 -13.85
CA ARG A 474 31.27 2.91 -13.11
C ARG A 474 31.55 4.42 -13.07
N ARG A 475 31.76 4.95 -11.87
CA ARG A 475 32.18 6.33 -11.66
C ARG A 475 33.66 6.36 -11.25
N GLU A 476 34.39 7.34 -11.76
CA GLU A 476 35.69 7.69 -11.22
C GLU A 476 35.51 8.13 -9.76
N ASN A 477 36.55 7.94 -8.97
CA ASN A 477 36.48 8.15 -7.52
C ASN A 477 36.29 9.62 -7.17
N MET A 478 35.07 10.13 -7.25
CA MET A 478 34.68 11.51 -6.90
C MET A 478 34.64 11.77 -5.38
N LEU A 479 34.79 10.73 -4.58
CA LEU A 479 34.78 10.82 -3.12
C LEU A 479 36.19 10.92 -2.53
N TRP A 480 37.20 11.05 -3.38
CA TRP A 480 38.56 11.26 -2.92
C TRP A 480 38.76 12.71 -2.49
N PHE A 481 38.82 12.91 -1.20
CA PHE A 481 39.24 14.16 -0.61
C PHE A 481 40.67 13.99 -0.07
N ARG A 482 41.62 14.68 -0.68
CA ARG A 482 43.02 14.73 -0.22
C ARG A 482 43.22 16.02 0.54
N THR A 483 43.39 15.95 1.85
CA THR A 483 43.84 17.09 2.63
C THR A 483 45.37 17.27 2.47
N PRO A 484 45.90 18.52 2.45
CA PRO A 484 47.31 18.74 2.59
C PRO A 484 47.85 18.09 3.86
N GLN A 485 49.10 17.67 3.83
CA GLN A 485 49.79 17.10 5.01
C GLN A 485 49.82 18.09 6.17
N LYS A 486 49.81 19.40 5.87
CA LYS A 486 49.81 20.48 6.83
C LYS A 486 48.78 21.55 6.49
N VAL A 487 48.02 21.98 7.45
CA VAL A 487 47.10 23.10 7.35
C VAL A 487 47.40 24.08 8.48
N TYR A 488 47.72 25.33 8.13
CA TYR A 488 47.92 26.40 9.09
C TYR A 488 46.63 27.17 9.24
N PHE A 489 46.03 27.11 10.42
CA PHE A 489 44.74 27.72 10.70
C PHE A 489 44.80 28.62 11.94
N LYS A 490 45.22 29.89 11.73
CA LYS A 490 45.21 30.95 12.75
C LYS A 490 45.41 32.30 12.09
N LYS A 491 44.79 33.36 12.62
CA LYS A 491 45.11 34.73 12.16
C LYS A 491 46.61 35.00 12.35
N GLY A 492 47.30 35.43 11.28
CA GLY A 492 48.73 35.72 11.32
C GLY A 492 49.66 34.50 11.15
N CYS A 493 49.14 33.32 10.75
CA CYS A 493 49.96 32.13 10.51
C CYS A 493 50.73 32.14 9.16
N LEU A 494 50.37 33.02 8.22
CA LEU A 494 50.97 33.08 6.91
C LEU A 494 52.53 33.23 6.94
N PRO A 495 53.14 34.14 7.73
CA PRO A 495 54.60 34.24 7.82
C PRO A 495 55.25 32.93 8.30
N VAL A 496 54.62 32.24 9.23
CA VAL A 496 55.12 30.95 9.77
C VAL A 496 55.06 29.85 8.71
N ALA A 497 53.97 29.81 7.95
CA ALA A 497 53.85 28.87 6.82
C ALA A 497 54.91 29.13 5.74
N LEU A 498 55.18 30.39 5.42
CA LEU A 498 56.19 30.76 4.43
C LEU A 498 57.62 30.46 4.91
N ASP A 499 57.93 30.55 6.21
CA ASP A 499 59.22 30.18 6.75
C ASP A 499 59.61 28.72 6.45
N GLU A 500 58.62 27.84 6.29
CA GLU A 500 58.89 26.45 5.91
C GLU A 500 59.49 26.31 4.52
N LEU A 501 59.16 27.21 3.57
CA LEU A 501 59.70 27.18 2.23
C LEU A 501 61.25 27.20 2.24
N LYS A 502 61.82 28.01 3.15
CA LYS A 502 63.28 28.09 3.30
C LYS A 502 63.82 27.04 4.28
N ASN A 503 63.23 26.98 5.48
CA ASN A 503 63.82 26.24 6.60
C ASN A 503 63.59 24.73 6.52
N TYR A 504 62.52 24.30 5.85
CA TYR A 504 62.19 22.88 5.76
C TYR A 504 62.32 22.32 4.34
N TYR A 505 61.94 23.11 3.31
CA TYR A 505 61.87 22.65 1.93
C TYR A 505 63.03 23.21 1.05
N ASP A 506 63.90 24.04 1.59
CA ASP A 506 65.06 24.69 0.90
C ASP A 506 64.68 25.31 -0.48
N LYS A 507 63.52 25.99 -0.53
CA LYS A 507 63.04 26.62 -1.75
C LYS A 507 63.72 27.96 -1.99
N LYS A 508 64.05 28.25 -3.28
CA LYS A 508 64.78 29.44 -3.70
C LYS A 508 64.01 30.33 -4.67
N LYS A 509 63.07 29.76 -5.37
CA LYS A 509 62.26 30.45 -6.39
C LYS A 509 60.78 30.14 -6.23
N ALA A 510 59.95 31.11 -5.87
CA ALA A 510 58.53 30.96 -5.70
C ALA A 510 57.73 31.62 -6.83
N PHE A 511 56.75 30.90 -7.38
CA PHE A 511 55.81 31.45 -8.37
C PHE A 511 54.45 31.62 -7.74
N ILE A 512 53.98 32.88 -7.62
CA ILE A 512 52.71 33.21 -6.99
C ILE A 512 51.64 33.27 -8.07
N VAL A 513 50.54 32.55 -7.88
CA VAL A 513 49.38 32.57 -8.77
C VAL A 513 48.19 33.18 -8.01
N THR A 514 47.63 34.27 -8.54
CA THR A 514 46.53 35.00 -7.88
C THR A 514 45.63 35.71 -8.92
N ASP A 515 44.57 36.28 -8.50
CA ASP A 515 43.74 37.15 -9.33
C ASP A 515 44.18 38.61 -9.28
N GLY A 516 43.68 39.42 -10.24
CA GLY A 516 44.03 40.82 -10.34
C GLY A 516 43.60 41.68 -9.17
N PHE A 517 42.51 41.33 -8.49
CA PHE A 517 42.03 42.09 -7.33
C PHE A 517 42.92 41.87 -6.10
N LEU A 518 43.25 40.63 -5.76
CA LEU A 518 44.16 40.33 -4.65
C LEU A 518 45.56 40.94 -4.86
N PHE A 519 46.03 40.96 -6.11
CA PHE A 519 47.29 41.57 -6.45
C PHE A 519 47.23 43.12 -6.32
N SER A 520 46.28 43.76 -6.96
CA SER A 520 46.16 45.24 -6.97
C SER A 520 45.76 45.85 -5.62
N SER A 521 45.03 45.11 -4.81
CA SER A 521 44.64 45.52 -3.42
C SER A 521 45.79 45.40 -2.42
N GLY A 522 46.94 44.84 -2.81
CA GLY A 522 48.09 44.63 -1.93
C GLY A 522 47.96 43.45 -0.97
N MET A 523 46.93 42.60 -1.12
CA MET A 523 46.75 41.39 -0.28
C MET A 523 47.86 40.36 -0.48
N THR A 524 48.57 40.39 -1.59
CA THR A 524 49.76 39.55 -1.87
C THR A 524 51.04 40.12 -1.29
N ALA A 525 51.11 41.40 -0.92
CA ALA A 525 52.31 42.04 -0.37
C ALA A 525 52.91 41.33 0.85
N PRO A 526 52.13 40.83 1.83
CA PRO A 526 52.69 40.08 2.96
C PRO A 526 53.46 38.83 2.53
N ILE A 527 53.12 38.22 1.37
CA ILE A 527 53.79 37.06 0.82
C ILE A 527 55.11 37.51 0.17
N THR A 528 55.05 38.47 -0.76
CA THR A 528 56.24 38.97 -1.46
C THR A 528 57.27 39.58 -0.52
N ASP A 529 56.87 40.43 0.42
CA ASP A 529 57.74 41.04 1.44
C ASP A 529 58.43 39.97 2.33
N LYS A 530 57.71 38.89 2.64
CA LYS A 530 58.28 37.78 3.41
C LYS A 530 59.28 36.97 2.59
N LEU A 531 58.99 36.69 1.32
CA LEU A 531 59.88 36.01 0.40
C LEU A 531 61.16 36.82 0.19
N ASP A 532 61.06 38.15 0.00
CA ASP A 532 62.23 39.06 -0.12
C ASP A 532 63.09 39.00 1.13
N LYS A 533 62.51 39.10 2.33
CA LYS A 533 63.24 38.96 3.61
C LYS A 533 63.95 37.63 3.77
N MET A 534 63.43 36.58 3.17
CA MET A 534 64.03 35.25 3.17
C MET A 534 65.06 35.05 2.06
N GLY A 535 65.18 35.98 1.12
CA GLY A 535 66.06 35.87 -0.06
C GLY A 535 65.56 34.86 -1.11
N ILE A 536 64.26 34.62 -1.14
CA ILE A 536 63.62 33.76 -2.13
C ILE A 536 63.18 34.63 -3.32
N GLN A 537 63.68 34.33 -4.50
CA GLN A 537 63.25 35.00 -5.73
C GLN A 537 61.76 34.68 -5.98
N HIS A 538 61.01 35.65 -6.45
CA HIS A 538 59.59 35.39 -6.75
C HIS A 538 59.14 36.09 -8.04
N ALA A 539 58.12 35.52 -8.67
CA ALA A 539 57.34 36.12 -9.75
C ALA A 539 55.86 35.89 -9.50
N CYS A 540 55.02 36.79 -10.01
CA CYS A 540 53.58 36.72 -9.78
C CYS A 540 52.80 36.71 -11.08
N PHE A 541 51.97 35.71 -11.27
CA PHE A 541 50.91 35.66 -12.29
C PHE A 541 49.59 36.05 -11.64
N TYR A 542 49.02 37.20 -12.03
CA TYR A 542 47.84 37.80 -11.39
C TYR A 542 46.63 37.96 -12.34
N GLU A 543 46.64 37.22 -13.46
CA GLU A 543 45.54 37.30 -14.43
C GLU A 543 44.51 36.14 -14.28
N VAL A 544 44.43 35.55 -13.12
CA VAL A 544 43.42 34.50 -12.87
C VAL A 544 42.04 35.14 -12.78
N ALA A 545 41.06 34.63 -13.54
CA ALA A 545 39.66 35.01 -13.46
C ALA A 545 38.87 34.07 -12.53
N PRO A 546 37.69 34.45 -12.05
CA PRO A 546 36.85 33.56 -11.22
C PRO A 546 36.55 32.18 -11.82
N ASP A 547 36.41 32.12 -13.15
CA ASP A 547 36.29 30.87 -13.93
C ASP A 547 37.47 30.76 -14.90
N PRO A 548 38.62 30.24 -14.45
CA PRO A 548 39.85 30.27 -15.25
C PRO A 548 39.73 29.36 -16.48
N THR A 549 39.95 29.96 -17.65
CA THR A 549 39.96 29.24 -18.93
C THR A 549 41.28 28.53 -19.18
N LEU A 550 41.32 27.55 -20.10
CA LEU A 550 42.55 26.93 -20.56
C LEU A 550 43.56 27.94 -21.15
N GLN A 551 43.08 29.05 -21.71
CA GLN A 551 43.93 30.12 -22.22
C GLN A 551 44.66 30.83 -21.09
N ILE A 552 43.98 31.16 -19.99
CA ILE A 552 44.60 31.75 -18.79
C ILE A 552 45.63 30.78 -18.18
N ALA A 553 45.27 29.50 -18.06
CA ALA A 553 46.16 28.48 -17.54
C ALA A 553 47.43 28.33 -18.42
N ARG A 554 47.30 28.36 -19.75
CA ARG A 554 48.44 28.33 -20.69
C ARG A 554 49.33 29.54 -20.52
N LYS A 555 48.76 30.75 -20.42
CA LYS A 555 49.53 31.99 -20.21
C LYS A 555 50.32 31.96 -18.89
N GLY A 556 49.69 31.48 -17.81
CA GLY A 556 50.39 31.29 -16.53
C GLY A 556 51.49 30.25 -16.62
N LEU A 557 51.26 29.15 -17.35
CA LEU A 557 52.26 28.11 -17.58
C LEU A 557 53.47 28.60 -18.38
N GLU A 558 53.30 29.48 -19.39
CA GLU A 558 54.37 30.10 -20.14
C GLU A 558 55.29 30.96 -19.24
N GLN A 559 54.67 31.79 -18.38
CA GLN A 559 55.42 32.58 -17.41
C GLN A 559 56.14 31.71 -16.36
N LEU A 560 55.46 30.67 -15.86
CA LEU A 560 56.07 29.72 -14.94
C LEU A 560 57.29 29.00 -15.54
N LYS A 561 57.19 28.55 -16.80
CA LYS A 561 58.30 27.92 -17.51
C LYS A 561 59.45 28.87 -17.73
N ALA A 562 59.19 30.16 -18.06
CA ALA A 562 60.25 31.18 -18.24
C ALA A 562 60.94 31.48 -16.91
N PHE A 563 60.19 31.52 -15.79
CA PHE A 563 60.74 31.84 -14.47
C PHE A 563 61.47 30.63 -13.83
N GLN A 564 61.08 29.40 -14.16
CA GLN A 564 61.58 28.15 -13.58
C GLN A 564 61.59 28.12 -12.06
N PRO A 565 60.41 28.22 -11.40
CA PRO A 565 60.32 28.15 -9.96
C PRO A 565 60.52 26.73 -9.44
N ASP A 566 60.88 26.62 -8.15
CA ASP A 566 60.95 25.36 -7.41
C ASP A 566 59.76 25.17 -6.43
N VAL A 567 58.87 26.16 -6.36
CA VAL A 567 57.60 26.13 -5.63
C VAL A 567 56.57 27.08 -6.26
N ILE A 568 55.30 26.67 -6.22
CA ILE A 568 54.12 27.47 -6.62
C ILE A 568 53.28 27.71 -5.40
#